data_3c0e9dfbe0bcce5d35513ec2140042c9
#
_entry.id   3c0e9dfbe0bcce5d35513ec2140042c9
#
_cell.length_a   1.000
_cell.length_b   1.000
_cell.length_c   1.000
_cell.angle_alpha   90.00
_cell.angle_beta   90.00
_cell.angle_gamma   90.00
#
_symmetry.space_group_name_H-M   'P 1'
#
loop_
_entity.id
_entity.type
_entity.pdbx_description
1 polymer ?
#
loop_
_entity_poly.entity_id
_entity_poly.type
_entity_poly.pdbx_seq_one_letter_code
_entity_poly.pdbx_strand_id
1 'polypeptide(L)'
;MEERKGFGSNFGFLMASVGSAVGLGNIWGFPNKMGASGGFTFLVVYLVLAVLCGFIVMVGELALGRKTGKGVVSAYHVLSKRFKWLGWLGILSPFFILFFYCALGGYCIKYVVVNVGDLFGASFGSAAFAEVAAANGTSLGAEVFNAFMGNPTEAIIYGLIFVALTMLIVMGGVSGGIEKVCSVGMPALFVMLLICIVRACTLDGAVNGLKYMFVPGWAVANGVIDKAPDFLTVLATAGGQMFFSLSLGMGAMITYGSYLQKKENLQKNAILIIVMDTLVALMAGLCVIPGRFALDPDGTLGGPKLLFITMQNVFSRMGGLGPIFGILFYLLVVFAAVSSSISLLEVIVAHFVDKARDAGKGDKRKTYTLIAAACVGLGCILVCADALGSTGFAPGNLLGMTGELPTWAADWLDFWD
;
A
#
# COMPACT_ATOMS: atom_id res chain seq x y z
N MET A 1 2.18 34.20 16.24
CA MET A 1 1.87 32.75 15.95
C MET A 1 3.06 32.20 15.21
N GLU A 2 3.71 31.16 15.75
CA GLU A 2 4.77 30.45 15.01
C GLU A 2 4.20 29.89 13.71
N GLU A 3 4.83 30.21 12.59
CA GLU A 3 4.43 29.67 11.29
C GLU A 3 4.59 28.13 11.29
N ARG A 4 3.61 27.44 10.74
CA ARG A 4 3.65 25.99 10.59
C ARG A 4 4.78 25.64 9.63
N LYS A 5 5.78 24.86 10.09
CA LYS A 5 6.86 24.38 9.22
C LYS A 5 6.25 23.50 8.13
N GLY A 6 6.33 23.95 6.88
CA GLY A 6 5.88 23.22 5.69
C GLY A 6 7.02 22.46 5.00
N PHE A 7 6.77 22.03 3.78
CA PHE A 7 7.81 21.47 2.91
C PHE A 7 8.86 22.52 2.54
N GLY A 8 10.11 22.13 2.50
CA GLY A 8 11.22 23.02 2.15
C GLY A 8 11.25 23.37 0.66
N SER A 9 10.71 22.50 -0.19
CA SER A 9 10.69 22.67 -1.65
C SER A 9 9.42 22.12 -2.28
N ASN A 10 9.08 22.61 -3.49
CA ASN A 10 7.98 22.03 -4.28
C ASN A 10 8.31 20.61 -4.74
N PHE A 11 9.57 20.29 -5.02
CA PHE A 11 10.00 18.93 -5.32
C PHE A 11 9.78 18.00 -4.12
N GLY A 12 10.14 18.43 -2.91
CA GLY A 12 9.89 17.68 -1.69
C GLY A 12 8.41 17.46 -1.42
N PHE A 13 7.57 18.48 -1.62
CA PHE A 13 6.10 18.34 -1.56
C PHE A 13 5.60 17.32 -2.58
N LEU A 14 6.03 17.40 -3.84
CA LEU A 14 5.65 16.45 -4.89
C LEU A 14 6.07 15.03 -4.54
N MET A 15 7.32 14.81 -4.14
CA MET A 15 7.79 13.49 -3.77
C MET A 15 7.08 12.92 -2.55
N ALA A 16 6.77 13.75 -1.56
CA ALA A 16 5.99 13.31 -0.40
C ALA A 16 4.53 12.98 -0.78
N SER A 17 3.90 13.81 -1.63
CA SER A 17 2.51 13.58 -2.08
C SER A 17 2.41 12.38 -3.03
N VAL A 18 3.36 12.22 -3.94
CA VAL A 18 3.50 11.01 -4.78
C VAL A 18 3.76 9.79 -3.89
N GLY A 19 4.66 9.90 -2.89
CA GLY A 19 4.92 8.81 -1.94
C GLY A 19 3.74 8.50 -1.02
N SER A 20 2.86 9.47 -0.74
CA SER A 20 1.59 9.21 -0.07
C SER A 20 0.63 8.38 -0.93
N ALA A 21 0.56 8.71 -2.22
CA ALA A 21 -0.27 8.00 -3.19
C ALA A 21 0.33 6.64 -3.56
N VAL A 22 1.62 6.61 -3.92
CA VAL A 22 2.33 5.37 -4.30
C VAL A 22 2.64 4.51 -3.08
N GLY A 23 1.90 3.42 -2.93
CA GLY A 23 2.03 2.52 -1.78
C GLY A 23 1.72 1.07 -2.13
N LEU A 24 1.30 0.31 -1.13
CA LEU A 24 0.78 -1.06 -1.32
C LEU A 24 -0.40 -1.08 -2.28
N GLY A 25 -1.18 0.00 -2.33
CA GLY A 25 -2.27 0.17 -3.28
C GLY A 25 -1.85 0.00 -4.74
N ASN A 26 -0.68 0.54 -5.12
CA ASN A 26 -0.15 0.42 -6.49
C ASN A 26 0.56 -0.90 -6.73
N ILE A 27 1.45 -1.29 -5.80
CA ILE A 27 2.35 -2.43 -6.02
C ILE A 27 1.63 -3.77 -5.83
N TRP A 28 0.66 -3.83 -4.92
CA TRP A 28 -0.13 -5.00 -4.61
C TRP A 28 -1.60 -4.85 -5.02
N GLY A 29 -2.28 -3.81 -4.55
CA GLY A 29 -3.73 -3.63 -4.75
C GLY A 29 -4.11 -3.55 -6.22
N PHE A 30 -3.40 -2.77 -7.03
CA PHE A 30 -3.70 -2.61 -8.46
C PHE A 30 -3.51 -3.91 -9.26
N PRO A 31 -2.36 -4.63 -9.22
CA PRO A 31 -2.22 -5.92 -9.91
C PRO A 31 -3.21 -6.96 -9.41
N ASN A 32 -3.50 -7.01 -8.10
CA ASN A 32 -4.49 -7.87 -7.49
C ASN A 32 -5.90 -7.64 -8.08
N LYS A 33 -6.40 -6.40 -7.99
CA LYS A 33 -7.74 -6.04 -8.47
C LYS A 33 -7.85 -6.15 -9.98
N MET A 34 -6.80 -5.82 -10.73
CA MET A 34 -6.74 -6.05 -12.17
C MET A 34 -6.79 -7.54 -12.50
N GLY A 35 -6.05 -8.37 -11.77
CA GLY A 35 -6.04 -9.81 -11.93
C GLY A 35 -7.40 -10.46 -11.67
N ALA A 36 -8.14 -10.00 -10.65
CA ALA A 36 -9.47 -10.49 -10.30
C ALA A 36 -10.58 -9.92 -11.22
N SER A 37 -10.35 -8.81 -11.90
CA SER A 37 -11.39 -8.06 -12.65
C SER A 37 -11.20 -8.09 -14.17
N GLY A 38 -10.53 -9.12 -14.71
CA GLY A 38 -10.44 -9.37 -16.16
C GLY A 38 -9.45 -8.50 -16.91
N GLY A 39 -8.43 -7.96 -16.24
CA GLY A 39 -7.28 -7.30 -16.88
C GLY A 39 -7.65 -5.98 -17.57
N PHE A 40 -7.77 -6.01 -18.90
CA PHE A 40 -7.97 -4.83 -19.74
C PHE A 40 -9.16 -3.96 -19.32
N THR A 41 -10.31 -4.56 -19.02
CA THR A 41 -11.54 -3.80 -18.68
C THR A 41 -11.33 -2.97 -17.40
N PHE A 42 -10.73 -3.59 -16.38
CA PHE A 42 -10.39 -2.89 -15.15
C PHE A 42 -9.42 -1.74 -15.42
N LEU A 43 -8.37 -1.97 -16.23
CA LEU A 43 -7.38 -0.96 -16.58
C LEU A 43 -8.03 0.29 -17.19
N VAL A 44 -8.87 0.11 -18.20
CA VAL A 44 -9.55 1.23 -18.88
C VAL A 44 -10.44 2.01 -17.92
N VAL A 45 -11.27 1.30 -17.14
CA VAL A 45 -12.17 1.94 -16.16
C VAL A 45 -11.38 2.71 -15.11
N TYR A 46 -10.30 2.11 -14.57
CA TYR A 46 -9.42 2.78 -13.61
C TYR A 46 -8.81 4.07 -14.18
N LEU A 47 -8.26 4.04 -15.40
CA LEU A 47 -7.67 5.22 -16.04
C LEU A 47 -8.70 6.35 -16.25
N VAL A 48 -9.89 6.02 -16.69
CA VAL A 48 -10.97 6.99 -16.84
C VAL A 48 -11.36 7.61 -15.50
N LEU A 49 -11.52 6.80 -14.47
CA LEU A 49 -11.86 7.29 -13.12
C LEU A 49 -10.74 8.14 -12.51
N ALA A 50 -9.47 7.76 -12.70
CA ALA A 50 -8.33 8.53 -12.20
C ALA A 50 -8.31 9.95 -12.80
N VAL A 51 -8.60 10.09 -14.11
CA VAL A 51 -8.64 11.38 -14.78
C VAL A 51 -9.89 12.18 -14.41
N LEU A 52 -11.08 11.57 -14.43
CA LEU A 52 -12.35 12.30 -14.22
C LEU A 52 -12.63 12.57 -12.75
N CYS A 53 -12.57 11.54 -11.90
CA CYS A 53 -12.93 11.66 -10.49
C CYS A 53 -11.70 11.99 -9.63
N GLY A 54 -10.59 11.29 -9.84
CA GLY A 54 -9.37 11.46 -9.07
C GLY A 54 -8.84 12.88 -9.12
N PHE A 55 -8.80 13.49 -10.31
CA PHE A 55 -8.34 14.88 -10.46
C PHE A 55 -9.22 15.89 -9.72
N ILE A 56 -10.53 15.77 -9.83
CA ILE A 56 -11.47 16.71 -9.19
C ILE A 56 -11.33 16.65 -7.67
N VAL A 57 -11.33 15.43 -7.12
CA VAL A 57 -11.21 15.20 -5.67
C VAL A 57 -9.85 15.64 -5.15
N MET A 58 -8.76 15.27 -5.86
CA MET A 58 -7.39 15.67 -5.51
C MET A 58 -7.23 17.19 -5.42
N VAL A 59 -7.70 17.92 -6.44
CA VAL A 59 -7.67 19.40 -6.44
C VAL A 59 -8.50 19.96 -5.29
N GLY A 60 -9.68 19.38 -5.02
CA GLY A 60 -10.55 19.78 -3.90
C GLY A 60 -9.86 19.62 -2.54
N GLU A 61 -9.26 18.47 -2.27
CA GLU A 61 -8.58 18.20 -1.00
C GLU A 61 -7.34 19.08 -0.81
N LEU A 62 -6.49 19.20 -1.83
CA LEU A 62 -5.32 20.10 -1.77
C LEU A 62 -5.72 21.56 -1.57
N ALA A 63 -6.79 22.02 -2.24
CA ALA A 63 -7.31 23.38 -2.08
C ALA A 63 -7.85 23.63 -0.67
N LEU A 64 -8.57 22.65 -0.10
CA LEU A 64 -9.11 22.71 1.25
C LEU A 64 -7.97 22.85 2.28
N GLY A 65 -6.94 22.00 2.18
CA GLY A 65 -5.77 22.07 3.03
C GLY A 65 -5.03 23.39 2.91
N ARG A 66 -4.69 23.81 1.68
CA ARG A 66 -3.95 25.05 1.41
C ARG A 66 -4.70 26.31 1.86
N LYS A 67 -6.02 26.36 1.66
CA LYS A 67 -6.85 27.50 2.04
C LYS A 67 -6.89 27.68 3.56
N THR A 68 -6.96 26.60 4.30
CA THR A 68 -7.11 26.63 5.76
C THR A 68 -5.77 26.63 6.50
N GLY A 69 -4.71 26.07 5.90
CA GLY A 69 -3.40 25.89 6.55
C GLY A 69 -3.47 24.94 7.76
N LYS A 70 -4.50 24.08 7.85
CA LYS A 70 -4.76 23.21 9.00
C LYS A 70 -5.01 21.76 8.57
N GLY A 71 -4.78 20.83 9.50
CA GLY A 71 -5.13 19.41 9.33
C GLY A 71 -6.63 19.21 9.17
N VAL A 72 -7.03 18.00 8.73
CA VAL A 72 -8.36 17.68 8.18
C VAL A 72 -9.53 18.11 9.04
N VAL A 73 -9.59 17.80 10.34
CA VAL A 73 -10.71 18.17 11.23
C VAL A 73 -10.84 19.68 11.38
N SER A 74 -9.69 20.36 11.58
CA SER A 74 -9.66 21.82 11.74
C SER A 74 -9.99 22.52 10.45
N ALA A 75 -9.60 21.98 9.29
CA ALA A 75 -9.94 22.51 7.97
C ALA A 75 -11.45 22.53 7.75
N TYR A 76 -12.14 21.40 7.97
CA TYR A 76 -13.60 21.35 7.89
C TYR A 76 -14.27 22.28 8.90
N HIS A 77 -13.78 22.33 10.15
CA HIS A 77 -14.36 23.17 11.18
C HIS A 77 -14.30 24.66 10.85
N VAL A 78 -13.17 25.13 10.29
CA VAL A 78 -12.97 26.55 9.90
C VAL A 78 -13.92 26.92 8.77
N LEU A 79 -14.15 26.04 7.80
CA LEU A 79 -15.00 26.33 6.65
C LEU A 79 -16.49 26.14 6.97
N SER A 80 -16.84 25.13 7.76
CA SER A 80 -18.22 24.90 8.18
C SER A 80 -18.28 24.05 9.45
N LYS A 81 -18.76 24.63 10.54
CA LYS A 81 -18.95 23.90 11.81
C LYS A 81 -19.84 22.67 11.67
N ARG A 82 -20.81 22.70 10.73
CA ARG A 82 -21.75 21.60 10.45
C ARG A 82 -21.04 20.35 9.92
N PHE A 83 -19.97 20.52 9.12
CA PHE A 83 -19.25 19.42 8.47
C PHE A 83 -17.98 18.99 9.21
N LYS A 84 -17.77 19.43 10.45
CA LYS A 84 -16.63 19.01 11.29
C LYS A 84 -16.54 17.48 11.45
N TRP A 85 -17.66 16.78 11.46
CA TRP A 85 -17.74 15.34 11.59
C TRP A 85 -17.05 14.60 10.41
N LEU A 86 -17.12 15.14 9.18
CA LEU A 86 -16.38 14.61 8.03
C LEU A 86 -14.87 14.61 8.28
N GLY A 87 -14.36 15.64 8.97
CA GLY A 87 -12.97 15.69 9.34
C GLY A 87 -12.54 14.55 10.28
N TRP A 88 -13.44 14.10 11.16
CA TRP A 88 -13.18 12.95 12.02
C TRP A 88 -13.14 11.64 11.24
N LEU A 89 -14.01 11.46 10.24
CA LEU A 89 -13.90 10.32 9.32
C LEU A 89 -12.55 10.31 8.59
N GLY A 90 -12.07 11.49 8.17
CA GLY A 90 -10.75 11.63 7.56
C GLY A 90 -9.55 11.38 8.49
N ILE A 91 -9.76 11.22 9.82
CA ILE A 91 -8.73 10.74 10.76
C ILE A 91 -8.93 9.26 11.08
N LEU A 92 -10.17 8.82 11.24
CA LEU A 92 -10.48 7.42 11.58
C LEU A 92 -10.09 6.48 10.44
N SER A 93 -10.33 6.89 9.19
CA SER A 93 -9.96 6.08 8.02
C SER A 93 -8.44 5.77 8.00
N PRO A 94 -7.51 6.73 7.98
CA PRO A 94 -6.08 6.39 8.00
C PRO A 94 -5.64 5.69 9.28
N PHE A 95 -6.32 5.91 10.41
CA PHE A 95 -6.03 5.22 11.66
C PHE A 95 -6.29 3.72 11.56
N PHE A 96 -7.46 3.31 11.04
CA PHE A 96 -7.79 1.90 10.87
C PHE A 96 -7.01 1.24 9.72
N ILE A 97 -6.79 1.95 8.62
CA ILE A 97 -5.94 1.49 7.52
C ILE A 97 -4.54 1.14 8.05
N LEU A 98 -3.95 1.94 8.92
CA LEU A 98 -2.61 1.68 9.46
C LEU A 98 -2.52 0.35 10.22
N PHE A 99 -3.60 -0.21 10.75
CA PHE A 99 -3.57 -1.48 11.47
C PHE A 99 -3.12 -2.63 10.55
N PHE A 100 -3.80 -2.82 9.43
CA PHE A 100 -3.43 -3.85 8.46
C PHE A 100 -2.25 -3.44 7.57
N TYR A 101 -2.12 -2.16 7.27
CA TYR A 101 -1.06 -1.63 6.44
C TYR A 101 0.32 -1.86 7.05
N CYS A 102 0.45 -1.68 8.37
CA CYS A 102 1.70 -1.95 9.09
C CYS A 102 2.01 -3.44 9.18
N ALA A 103 1.00 -4.30 9.31
CA ALA A 103 1.17 -5.74 9.27
C ALA A 103 1.73 -6.19 7.91
N LEU A 104 1.08 -5.77 6.79
CA LEU A 104 1.55 -6.07 5.43
C LEU A 104 2.95 -5.51 5.16
N GLY A 105 3.23 -4.28 5.63
CA GLY A 105 4.57 -3.70 5.54
C GLY A 105 5.63 -4.54 6.27
N GLY A 106 5.28 -5.06 7.44
CA GLY A 106 6.12 -6.00 8.20
C GLY A 106 6.34 -7.32 7.44
N TYR A 107 5.29 -7.86 6.81
CA TYR A 107 5.42 -9.06 5.97
C TYR A 107 6.39 -8.84 4.81
N CYS A 108 6.36 -7.66 4.19
CA CYS A 108 7.32 -7.32 3.13
C CYS A 108 8.77 -7.30 3.67
N ILE A 109 9.02 -6.79 4.88
CA ILE A 109 10.34 -6.85 5.52
C ILE A 109 10.78 -8.30 5.73
N LYS A 110 9.89 -9.18 6.23
CA LYS A 110 10.18 -10.62 6.35
C LYS A 110 10.61 -11.23 5.03
N TYR A 111 9.93 -10.91 3.93
CA TYR A 111 10.27 -11.45 2.62
C TYR A 111 11.57 -10.88 2.02
N VAL A 112 11.98 -9.67 2.39
CA VAL A 112 13.36 -9.20 2.13
C VAL A 112 14.36 -10.13 2.84
N VAL A 113 14.12 -10.45 4.11
CA VAL A 113 15.01 -11.33 4.91
C VAL A 113 15.04 -12.74 4.33
N VAL A 114 13.90 -13.30 3.91
CA VAL A 114 13.84 -14.62 3.26
C VAL A 114 14.73 -14.67 2.01
N ASN A 115 14.60 -13.68 1.12
CA ASN A 115 15.39 -13.64 -0.11
C ASN A 115 16.88 -13.32 0.15
N VAL A 116 17.22 -12.61 1.22
CA VAL A 116 18.60 -12.49 1.70
C VAL A 116 19.11 -13.86 2.16
N GLY A 117 18.30 -14.64 2.87
CA GLY A 117 18.62 -16.01 3.24
C GLY A 117 18.91 -16.90 2.03
N ASP A 118 18.10 -16.80 0.98
CA ASP A 118 18.30 -17.54 -0.27
C ASP A 118 19.61 -17.14 -0.98
N LEU A 119 19.98 -15.85 -0.95
CA LEU A 119 21.23 -15.35 -1.55
C LEU A 119 22.47 -15.97 -0.90
N PHE A 120 22.40 -16.20 0.42
CA PHE A 120 23.54 -16.76 1.19
C PHE A 120 23.38 -18.24 1.52
N GLY A 121 22.32 -18.92 1.05
CA GLY A 121 22.04 -20.33 1.36
C GLY A 121 21.79 -20.58 2.85
N ALA A 122 21.21 -19.60 3.54
CA ALA A 122 20.95 -19.70 4.98
C ALA A 122 19.63 -20.42 5.28
N SER A 123 19.52 -21.00 6.48
CA SER A 123 18.35 -21.80 6.92
C SER A 123 17.06 -20.98 7.07
N PHE A 124 17.11 -19.66 7.04
CA PHE A 124 15.95 -18.77 7.04
C PHE A 124 15.49 -18.34 5.64
N GLY A 125 16.15 -18.83 4.57
CA GLY A 125 15.75 -18.62 3.19
C GLY A 125 14.62 -19.56 2.76
N SER A 126 14.00 -19.27 1.60
CA SER A 126 12.92 -20.09 1.05
C SER A 126 13.38 -21.50 0.68
N ALA A 127 14.64 -21.65 0.26
CA ALA A 127 15.22 -22.94 -0.10
C ALA A 127 15.17 -23.98 1.05
N ALA A 128 15.15 -23.53 2.30
CA ALA A 128 15.01 -24.40 3.47
C ALA A 128 13.66 -25.18 3.50
N PHE A 129 12.66 -24.71 2.79
CA PHE A 129 11.33 -25.30 2.71
C PHE A 129 11.14 -26.23 1.51
N ALA A 130 12.18 -26.44 0.68
CA ALA A 130 12.08 -27.20 -0.58
C ALA A 130 11.66 -28.67 -0.37
N GLU A 131 12.21 -29.36 0.64
CA GLU A 131 11.87 -30.73 0.98
C GLU A 131 10.43 -30.85 1.48
N VAL A 132 9.99 -29.92 2.33
CA VAL A 132 8.62 -29.86 2.86
C VAL A 132 7.61 -29.59 1.74
N ALA A 133 7.91 -28.66 0.86
CA ALA A 133 7.08 -28.37 -0.30
C ALA A 133 6.93 -29.58 -1.22
N ALA A 134 8.02 -30.29 -1.50
CA ALA A 134 8.00 -31.50 -2.30
C ALA A 134 7.19 -32.63 -1.62
N ALA A 135 7.33 -32.82 -0.32
CA ALA A 135 6.59 -33.84 0.43
C ALA A 135 5.09 -33.57 0.49
N ASN A 136 4.70 -32.29 0.61
CA ASN A 136 3.30 -31.86 0.69
C ASN A 136 2.64 -31.66 -0.70
N GLY A 137 3.40 -31.69 -1.79
CA GLY A 137 2.92 -31.41 -3.14
C GLY A 137 2.49 -29.92 -3.30
N THR A 138 3.09 -29.01 -2.53
CA THR A 138 2.79 -27.61 -2.52
C THR A 138 3.89 -26.80 -3.21
N SER A 139 3.65 -25.48 -3.44
CA SER A 139 4.70 -24.60 -3.94
C SER A 139 5.60 -24.08 -2.82
N LEU A 140 6.84 -23.75 -3.17
CA LEU A 140 7.81 -23.21 -2.21
C LEU A 140 7.32 -21.93 -1.54
N GLY A 141 6.72 -21.01 -2.32
CA GLY A 141 6.13 -19.79 -1.78
C GLY A 141 4.96 -20.05 -0.82
N ALA A 142 4.18 -21.12 -1.07
CA ALA A 142 3.09 -21.50 -0.17
C ALA A 142 3.62 -22.01 1.18
N GLU A 143 4.68 -22.82 1.19
CA GLU A 143 5.26 -23.31 2.46
C GLU A 143 5.91 -22.17 3.27
N VAL A 144 6.64 -21.27 2.60
CA VAL A 144 7.19 -20.07 3.27
C VAL A 144 6.08 -19.24 3.89
N PHE A 145 5.00 -19.03 3.15
CA PHE A 145 3.86 -18.26 3.62
C PHE A 145 3.14 -18.95 4.80
N ASN A 146 2.86 -20.23 4.68
CA ASN A 146 2.18 -21.02 5.71
C ASN A 146 3.03 -21.09 7.00
N ALA A 147 4.34 -21.28 6.88
CA ALA A 147 5.25 -21.29 8.03
C ALA A 147 5.28 -19.92 8.73
N PHE A 148 5.27 -18.83 7.95
CA PHE A 148 5.23 -17.49 8.51
C PHE A 148 3.88 -17.17 9.18
N MET A 149 2.76 -17.53 8.55
CA MET A 149 1.42 -17.35 9.13
C MET A 149 1.22 -18.27 10.35
N GLY A 150 1.82 -19.44 10.37
CA GLY A 150 1.83 -20.35 11.55
C GLY A 150 2.62 -19.81 12.75
N ASN A 151 3.37 -18.70 12.60
CA ASN A 151 4.15 -18.06 13.65
C ASN A 151 3.70 -16.60 13.89
N PRO A 152 2.58 -16.36 14.59
CA PRO A 152 2.08 -15.01 14.86
C PRO A 152 3.08 -14.10 15.58
N THR A 153 3.94 -14.69 16.43
CA THR A 153 4.99 -13.92 17.13
C THR A 153 5.97 -13.29 16.15
N GLU A 154 6.39 -14.02 15.14
CA GLU A 154 7.28 -13.50 14.10
C GLU A 154 6.58 -12.41 13.28
N ALA A 155 5.33 -12.62 12.90
CA ALA A 155 4.52 -11.62 12.18
C ALA A 155 4.38 -10.32 12.98
N ILE A 156 4.11 -10.41 14.30
CA ILE A 156 4.03 -9.27 15.21
C ILE A 156 5.37 -8.52 15.28
N ILE A 157 6.49 -9.21 15.39
CA ILE A 157 7.82 -8.58 15.47
C ILE A 157 8.07 -7.74 14.20
N TYR A 158 7.87 -8.31 13.01
CA TYR A 158 8.08 -7.58 11.76
C TYR A 158 7.08 -6.43 11.58
N GLY A 159 5.81 -6.61 11.98
CA GLY A 159 4.81 -5.55 11.98
C GLY A 159 5.22 -4.38 12.89
N LEU A 160 5.68 -4.66 14.11
CA LEU A 160 6.15 -3.64 15.04
C LEU A 160 7.44 -2.95 14.59
N ILE A 161 8.35 -3.64 13.90
CA ILE A 161 9.52 -3.03 13.24
C ILE A 161 9.04 -2.00 12.21
N PHE A 162 8.03 -2.33 11.40
CA PHE A 162 7.48 -1.41 10.41
C PHE A 162 6.78 -0.20 11.07
N VAL A 163 6.01 -0.41 12.15
CA VAL A 163 5.42 0.69 12.95
C VAL A 163 6.51 1.61 13.50
N ALA A 164 7.58 1.04 14.07
CA ALA A 164 8.69 1.80 14.61
C ALA A 164 9.40 2.63 13.53
N LEU A 165 9.63 2.07 12.35
CA LEU A 165 10.21 2.77 11.20
C LEU A 165 9.34 3.97 10.79
N THR A 166 8.03 3.76 10.61
CA THR A 166 7.06 4.81 10.29
C THR A 166 7.06 5.92 11.35
N MET A 167 7.02 5.53 12.63
CA MET A 167 7.04 6.44 13.78
C MET A 167 8.30 7.33 13.78
N LEU A 168 9.48 6.75 13.62
CA LEU A 168 10.76 7.47 13.65
C LEU A 168 10.83 8.54 12.57
N ILE A 169 10.34 8.23 11.35
CA ILE A 169 10.31 9.17 10.24
C ILE A 169 9.35 10.34 10.53
N VAL A 170 8.13 10.05 11.00
CA VAL A 170 7.13 11.09 11.32
C VAL A 170 7.58 11.96 12.49
N MET A 171 8.30 11.41 13.48
CA MET A 171 8.91 12.18 14.57
C MET A 171 9.92 13.21 14.05
N GLY A 172 10.58 12.95 12.93
CA GLY A 172 11.48 13.89 12.26
C GLY A 172 10.79 15.12 11.66
N GLY A 173 9.45 15.11 11.58
CA GLY A 173 8.63 16.19 11.04
C GLY A 173 8.54 16.20 9.52
N VAL A 174 7.88 17.21 8.97
CA VAL A 174 7.56 17.29 7.53
C VAL A 174 8.83 17.41 6.69
N SER A 175 9.66 18.43 6.92
CA SER A 175 10.87 18.67 6.12
C SER A 175 12.04 17.77 6.50
N GLY A 176 12.24 17.46 7.78
CA GLY A 176 13.37 16.66 8.28
C GLY A 176 13.18 15.15 8.16
N GLY A 177 11.93 14.67 8.18
CA GLY A 177 11.55 13.26 8.10
C GLY A 177 10.90 12.90 6.76
N ILE A 178 9.65 13.30 6.59
CA ILE A 178 8.80 12.91 5.46
C ILE A 178 9.41 13.32 4.11
N GLU A 179 9.71 14.62 3.94
CA GLU A 179 10.28 15.15 2.69
C GLU A 179 11.60 14.48 2.34
N LYS A 180 12.50 14.32 3.32
CA LYS A 180 13.83 13.75 3.09
C LYS A 180 13.74 12.29 2.64
N VAL A 181 12.90 11.49 3.30
CA VAL A 181 12.71 10.07 2.94
C VAL A 181 12.07 9.92 1.57
N CYS A 182 11.00 10.68 1.29
CA CYS A 182 10.31 10.60 0.00
C CYS A 182 11.15 11.13 -1.17
N SER A 183 11.94 12.19 -0.97
CA SER A 183 12.79 12.77 -2.02
C SER A 183 13.88 11.81 -2.52
N VAL A 184 14.32 10.87 -1.70
CA VAL A 184 15.28 9.82 -2.08
C VAL A 184 14.56 8.52 -2.44
N GLY A 185 13.59 8.13 -1.62
CA GLY A 185 12.89 6.85 -1.74
C GLY A 185 12.07 6.73 -3.03
N MET A 186 11.38 7.79 -3.45
CA MET A 186 10.53 7.73 -4.65
C MET A 186 11.34 7.55 -5.94
N PRO A 187 12.41 8.32 -6.23
CA PRO A 187 13.26 8.04 -7.38
C PRO A 187 13.90 6.64 -7.34
N ALA A 188 14.35 6.18 -6.17
CA ALA A 188 14.89 4.84 -6.00
C ALA A 188 13.85 3.76 -6.33
N LEU A 189 12.61 3.94 -5.86
CA LEU A 189 11.48 3.06 -6.16
C LEU A 189 11.25 2.93 -7.68
N PHE A 190 11.22 4.06 -8.40
CA PHE A 190 11.06 4.05 -9.86
C PHE A 190 12.17 3.25 -10.56
N VAL A 191 13.42 3.44 -10.16
CA VAL A 191 14.57 2.71 -10.74
C VAL A 191 14.46 1.21 -10.45
N MET A 192 14.18 0.83 -9.20
CA MET A 192 14.00 -0.58 -8.82
C MET A 192 12.86 -1.23 -9.60
N LEU A 193 11.73 -0.51 -9.76
CA LEU A 193 10.58 -1.01 -10.49
C LEU A 193 10.90 -1.21 -11.98
N LEU A 194 11.62 -0.29 -12.62
CA LEU A 194 12.08 -0.45 -14.01
C LEU A 194 12.96 -1.71 -14.19
N ILE A 195 13.89 -1.95 -13.29
CA ILE A 195 14.75 -3.14 -13.31
C ILE A 195 13.88 -4.42 -13.22
N CYS A 196 12.92 -4.46 -12.29
CA CYS A 196 12.01 -5.60 -12.14
C CYS A 196 11.13 -5.81 -13.38
N ILE A 197 10.62 -4.73 -14.00
CA ILE A 197 9.80 -4.79 -15.23
C ILE A 197 10.60 -5.38 -16.39
N VAL A 198 11.82 -4.88 -16.62
CA VAL A 198 12.67 -5.39 -17.71
C VAL A 198 12.85 -6.90 -17.53
N ARG A 199 13.15 -7.36 -16.31
CA ARG A 199 13.30 -8.79 -16.04
C ARG A 199 11.98 -9.56 -16.22
N ALA A 200 10.88 -9.07 -15.67
CA ALA A 200 9.58 -9.73 -15.77
C ALA A 200 9.10 -9.88 -17.23
N CYS A 201 9.27 -8.83 -18.04
CA CYS A 201 8.85 -8.83 -19.45
C CYS A 201 9.78 -9.63 -20.39
N THR A 202 11.02 -9.93 -19.96
CA THR A 202 11.97 -10.74 -20.74
C THR A 202 11.91 -12.24 -20.40
N LEU A 203 11.01 -12.65 -19.52
CA LEU A 203 10.79 -14.06 -19.19
C LEU A 203 9.98 -14.76 -20.31
N ASP A 204 10.30 -16.03 -20.57
CA ASP A 204 9.53 -16.85 -21.49
C ASP A 204 8.09 -17.01 -20.98
N GLY A 205 7.10 -16.71 -21.82
CA GLY A 205 5.69 -16.70 -21.44
C GLY A 205 5.13 -15.38 -20.92
N ALA A 206 5.97 -14.37 -20.63
CA ALA A 206 5.55 -13.05 -20.15
C ALA A 206 4.55 -12.33 -21.09
N VAL A 207 4.62 -12.62 -22.39
CA VAL A 207 3.71 -12.06 -23.42
C VAL A 207 2.24 -12.35 -23.10
N ASN A 208 1.91 -13.48 -22.47
CA ASN A 208 0.54 -13.78 -22.07
C ASN A 208 0.05 -12.83 -20.97
N GLY A 209 0.91 -12.45 -20.04
CA GLY A 209 0.60 -11.44 -19.05
C GLY A 209 0.39 -10.05 -19.67
N LEU A 210 1.19 -9.66 -20.67
CA LEU A 210 0.98 -8.42 -21.40
C LEU A 210 -0.34 -8.44 -22.16
N LYS A 211 -0.69 -9.57 -22.83
CA LYS A 211 -1.98 -9.72 -23.49
C LYS A 211 -3.15 -9.63 -22.52
N TYR A 212 -3.01 -10.23 -21.33
CA TYR A 212 -3.99 -10.13 -20.26
C TYR A 212 -4.28 -8.68 -19.86
N MET A 213 -3.23 -7.86 -19.76
CA MET A 213 -3.35 -6.46 -19.37
C MET A 213 -3.92 -5.58 -20.49
N PHE A 214 -3.52 -5.81 -21.75
CA PHE A 214 -3.71 -4.83 -22.82
C PHE A 214 -4.62 -5.28 -23.96
N VAL A 215 -5.00 -6.57 -24.03
CA VAL A 215 -5.86 -7.09 -25.10
C VAL A 215 -7.28 -7.33 -24.58
N PRO A 216 -8.29 -6.61 -25.16
CA PRO A 216 -9.68 -6.80 -24.75
C PRO A 216 -10.14 -8.25 -24.91
N GLY A 217 -10.82 -8.79 -23.89
CA GLY A 217 -11.42 -10.11 -23.94
C GLY A 217 -10.43 -11.29 -23.91
N TRP A 218 -9.13 -11.05 -23.91
CA TRP A 218 -8.11 -12.11 -23.95
C TRP A 218 -8.23 -13.07 -22.77
N ALA A 219 -8.55 -12.56 -21.58
CA ALA A 219 -8.68 -13.34 -20.35
C ALA A 219 -9.77 -14.43 -20.46
N VAL A 220 -10.93 -14.08 -21.02
CA VAL A 220 -12.05 -15.01 -21.26
C VAL A 220 -11.73 -15.96 -22.40
N ALA A 221 -11.20 -15.43 -23.52
CA ALA A 221 -10.89 -16.23 -24.71
C ALA A 221 -9.82 -17.32 -24.45
N ASN A 222 -8.98 -17.15 -23.43
CA ASN A 222 -7.93 -18.10 -23.07
C ASN A 222 -8.22 -18.85 -21.74
N GLY A 223 -9.45 -18.77 -21.23
CA GLY A 223 -9.86 -19.54 -20.04
C GLY A 223 -9.18 -19.13 -18.74
N VAL A 224 -8.61 -17.92 -18.67
CA VAL A 224 -8.01 -17.39 -17.43
C VAL A 224 -9.10 -16.98 -16.43
N ILE A 225 -10.24 -16.53 -16.97
CA ILE A 225 -11.50 -16.30 -16.23
C ILE A 225 -12.65 -16.91 -17.03
N ASP A 226 -13.65 -17.48 -16.35
CA ASP A 226 -14.77 -18.17 -17.00
C ASP A 226 -15.68 -17.24 -17.80
N LYS A 227 -15.89 -16.04 -17.28
CA LYS A 227 -16.76 -15.01 -17.90
C LYS A 227 -16.23 -13.61 -17.63
N ALA A 228 -16.60 -12.67 -18.49
CA ALA A 228 -16.30 -11.25 -18.27
C ALA A 228 -16.98 -10.79 -16.95
N PRO A 229 -16.26 -10.08 -16.08
CA PRO A 229 -16.83 -9.53 -14.86
C PRO A 229 -17.95 -8.53 -15.18
N ASP A 230 -18.94 -8.44 -14.28
CA ASP A 230 -20.00 -7.45 -14.39
C ASP A 230 -19.43 -6.03 -14.37
N PHE A 231 -19.91 -5.17 -15.25
CA PHE A 231 -19.40 -3.80 -15.40
C PHE A 231 -19.54 -2.96 -14.13
N LEU A 232 -20.63 -3.08 -13.38
CA LEU A 232 -20.83 -2.34 -12.13
C LEU A 232 -19.85 -2.80 -11.06
N THR A 233 -19.57 -4.10 -11.02
CA THR A 233 -18.53 -4.67 -10.13
C THR A 233 -17.15 -4.13 -10.48
N VAL A 234 -16.80 -4.10 -11.78
CA VAL A 234 -15.51 -3.53 -12.22
C VAL A 234 -15.44 -2.04 -11.91
N LEU A 235 -16.54 -1.28 -12.12
CA LEU A 235 -16.61 0.14 -11.81
C LEU A 235 -16.41 0.42 -10.32
N ALA A 236 -17.07 -0.34 -9.44
CA ALA A 236 -16.91 -0.23 -8.00
C ALA A 236 -15.48 -0.58 -7.55
N THR A 237 -14.94 -1.70 -8.05
CA THR A 237 -13.58 -2.14 -7.73
C THR A 237 -12.52 -1.14 -8.21
N ALA A 238 -12.63 -0.65 -9.44
CA ALA A 238 -11.71 0.35 -10.00
C ALA A 238 -11.83 1.70 -9.28
N GLY A 239 -13.07 2.10 -8.91
CA GLY A 239 -13.33 3.30 -8.13
C GLY A 239 -12.70 3.23 -6.74
N GLY A 240 -12.94 2.16 -6.01
CA GLY A 240 -12.31 1.91 -4.70
C GLY A 240 -10.78 1.91 -4.80
N GLN A 241 -10.24 1.21 -5.82
CA GLN A 241 -8.79 1.20 -6.07
C GLN A 241 -8.24 2.61 -6.36
N MET A 242 -8.93 3.42 -7.13
CA MET A 242 -8.52 4.80 -7.45
C MET A 242 -8.50 5.68 -6.19
N PHE A 243 -9.53 5.63 -5.35
CA PHE A 243 -9.55 6.37 -4.08
C PHE A 243 -8.43 5.93 -3.14
N PHE A 244 -8.22 4.64 -2.99
CA PHE A 244 -7.18 4.08 -2.14
C PHE A 244 -5.78 4.44 -2.66
N SER A 245 -5.51 4.22 -3.95
CA SER A 245 -4.22 4.51 -4.60
C SER A 245 -3.84 5.98 -4.47
N LEU A 246 -4.75 6.90 -4.81
CA LEU A 246 -4.51 8.35 -4.74
C LEU A 246 -4.58 8.92 -3.32
N SER A 247 -4.76 8.10 -2.30
CA SER A 247 -4.92 8.53 -0.89
C SER A 247 -6.02 9.59 -0.71
N LEU A 248 -7.14 9.46 -1.44
CA LEU A 248 -8.27 10.38 -1.39
C LEU A 248 -9.33 9.93 -0.37
N GLY A 249 -10.05 10.88 0.20
CA GLY A 249 -11.10 10.61 1.21
C GLY A 249 -10.57 10.37 2.63
N MET A 250 -9.27 10.15 2.80
CA MET A 250 -8.63 9.82 4.08
C MET A 250 -7.82 10.98 4.69
N GLY A 251 -8.02 12.21 4.22
CA GLY A 251 -7.43 13.42 4.78
C GLY A 251 -5.94 13.63 4.50
N ALA A 252 -5.27 12.72 3.79
CA ALA A 252 -3.84 12.82 3.48
C ALA A 252 -3.55 14.04 2.60
N MET A 253 -4.28 14.20 1.49
CA MET A 253 -4.08 15.33 0.57
C MET A 253 -4.52 16.67 1.18
N ILE A 254 -5.53 16.69 2.07
CA ILE A 254 -5.88 17.89 2.87
C ILE A 254 -4.70 18.28 3.79
N THR A 255 -4.15 17.29 4.50
CA THR A 255 -3.04 17.52 5.42
C THR A 255 -1.80 18.01 4.68
N TYR A 256 -1.40 17.38 3.57
CA TYR A 256 -0.26 17.78 2.75
C TYR A 256 -0.50 19.13 2.05
N GLY A 257 -1.72 19.35 1.55
CA GLY A 257 -2.14 20.65 1.02
C GLY A 257 -1.99 21.80 2.02
N SER A 258 -2.17 21.51 3.33
CA SER A 258 -1.98 22.51 4.38
C SER A 258 -0.52 22.94 4.60
N TYR A 259 0.44 22.16 4.11
CA TYR A 259 1.87 22.47 4.12
C TYR A 259 2.36 23.11 2.80
N LEU A 260 1.49 23.14 1.75
CA LEU A 260 1.84 23.66 0.43
C LEU A 260 1.92 25.19 0.45
N GLN A 261 3.00 25.74 -0.12
CA GLN A 261 3.18 27.18 -0.24
C GLN A 261 2.13 27.80 -1.17
N LYS A 262 1.64 29.02 -0.83
CA LYS A 262 0.57 29.70 -1.59
C LYS A 262 0.93 30.01 -3.05
N LYS A 263 2.23 30.18 -3.36
CA LYS A 263 2.74 30.46 -4.71
C LYS A 263 2.70 29.27 -5.65
N GLU A 264 2.58 28.04 -5.12
CA GLU A 264 2.65 26.82 -5.94
C GLU A 264 1.36 26.62 -6.74
N ASN A 265 1.51 26.08 -7.96
CA ASN A 265 0.37 25.78 -8.84
C ASN A 265 -0.29 24.46 -8.41
N LEU A 266 -1.46 24.56 -7.79
CA LEU A 266 -2.18 23.44 -7.23
C LEU A 266 -2.64 22.43 -8.29
N GLN A 267 -3.16 22.92 -9.42
CA GLN A 267 -3.63 22.05 -10.50
C GLN A 267 -2.47 21.25 -11.13
N LYS A 268 -1.35 21.91 -11.38
CA LYS A 268 -0.14 21.25 -11.91
C LYS A 268 0.36 20.18 -10.95
N ASN A 269 0.39 20.47 -9.64
CA ASN A 269 0.80 19.49 -8.64
C ASN A 269 -0.18 18.30 -8.59
N ALA A 270 -1.50 18.55 -8.62
CA ALA A 270 -2.51 17.48 -8.64
C ALA A 270 -2.35 16.56 -9.87
N ILE A 271 -2.17 17.15 -11.07
CA ILE A 271 -1.95 16.38 -12.31
C ILE A 271 -0.68 15.53 -12.17
N LEU A 272 0.43 16.10 -11.68
CA LEU A 272 1.67 15.36 -11.54
C LEU A 272 1.54 14.20 -10.54
N ILE A 273 0.86 14.40 -9.41
CA ILE A 273 0.63 13.34 -8.43
C ILE A 273 -0.16 12.20 -9.07
N ILE A 274 -1.27 12.48 -9.76
CA ILE A 274 -2.11 11.46 -10.39
C ILE A 274 -1.36 10.72 -11.50
N VAL A 275 -0.64 11.45 -12.36
CA VAL A 275 0.13 10.83 -13.44
C VAL A 275 1.22 9.92 -12.90
N MET A 276 1.95 10.35 -11.86
CA MET A 276 3.01 9.56 -11.25
C MET A 276 2.46 8.34 -10.53
N ASP A 277 1.36 8.48 -9.80
CA ASP A 277 0.67 7.37 -9.13
C ASP A 277 0.18 6.33 -10.12
N THR A 278 -0.55 6.78 -11.15
CA THR A 278 -1.07 5.90 -12.22
C THR A 278 0.07 5.21 -12.99
N LEU A 279 1.17 5.92 -13.24
CA LEU A 279 2.35 5.34 -13.88
C LEU A 279 2.94 4.21 -13.03
N VAL A 280 3.10 4.42 -11.72
CA VAL A 280 3.60 3.37 -10.83
C VAL A 280 2.63 2.19 -10.76
N ALA A 281 1.32 2.41 -10.71
CA ALA A 281 0.33 1.34 -10.73
C ALA A 281 0.45 0.48 -12.00
N LEU A 282 0.58 1.12 -13.18
CA LEU A 282 0.83 0.44 -14.46
C LEU A 282 2.16 -0.32 -14.47
N MET A 283 3.21 0.30 -13.98
CA MET A 283 4.53 -0.32 -13.87
C MET A 283 4.52 -1.53 -12.94
N ALA A 284 3.81 -1.45 -11.81
CA ALA A 284 3.63 -2.59 -10.91
C ALA A 284 2.85 -3.73 -11.59
N GLY A 285 1.79 -3.42 -12.33
CA GLY A 285 1.10 -4.39 -13.19
C GLY A 285 2.03 -5.08 -14.17
N LEU A 286 2.89 -4.31 -14.86
CA LEU A 286 3.91 -4.81 -15.80
C LEU A 286 5.01 -5.65 -15.12
N CYS A 287 5.26 -5.45 -13.85
CA CYS A 287 6.20 -6.28 -13.08
C CYS A 287 5.54 -7.60 -12.63
N VAL A 288 4.35 -7.52 -12.03
CA VAL A 288 3.71 -8.65 -11.35
C VAL A 288 3.02 -9.60 -12.34
N ILE A 289 2.18 -9.07 -13.24
CA ILE A 289 1.34 -9.91 -14.11
C ILE A 289 2.16 -10.72 -15.12
N PRO A 290 3.10 -10.15 -15.90
CA PRO A 290 3.95 -10.94 -16.80
C PRO A 290 4.81 -11.97 -16.09
N GLY A 291 5.38 -11.61 -14.92
CA GLY A 291 6.17 -12.54 -14.11
C GLY A 291 5.37 -13.76 -13.66
N ARG A 292 4.12 -13.54 -13.20
CA ARG A 292 3.19 -14.62 -12.82
C ARG A 292 2.88 -15.52 -14.01
N PHE A 293 2.50 -14.95 -15.16
CA PHE A 293 2.19 -15.76 -16.35
C PHE A 293 3.40 -16.54 -16.89
N ALA A 294 4.61 -16.04 -16.70
CA ALA A 294 5.84 -16.68 -17.14
C ALA A 294 6.27 -17.86 -16.25
N LEU A 295 6.26 -17.67 -14.93
CA LEU A 295 6.92 -18.59 -14.01
C LEU A 295 5.98 -19.25 -13.00
N ASP A 296 4.78 -18.75 -12.80
CA ASP A 296 3.76 -19.34 -11.93
C ASP A 296 2.36 -19.22 -12.56
N PRO A 297 2.14 -19.86 -13.75
CA PRO A 297 0.91 -19.69 -14.54
C PRO A 297 -0.35 -20.15 -13.80
N ASP A 298 -0.24 -21.07 -12.86
CA ASP A 298 -1.33 -21.56 -12.01
C ASP A 298 -1.45 -20.80 -10.69
N GLY A 299 -0.54 -19.86 -10.43
CA GLY A 299 -0.53 -19.02 -9.24
C GLY A 299 -1.75 -18.11 -9.17
N THR A 300 -2.14 -17.72 -7.96
CA THR A 300 -3.27 -16.80 -7.76
C THR A 300 -3.03 -15.44 -8.43
N LEU A 301 -4.11 -14.87 -8.94
CA LEU A 301 -4.13 -13.49 -9.48
C LEU A 301 -4.64 -12.47 -8.46
N GLY A 302 -5.02 -12.91 -7.26
CA GLY A 302 -5.65 -12.05 -6.28
C GLY A 302 -5.25 -12.30 -4.82
N GLY A 303 -5.62 -11.36 -3.95
CA GLY A 303 -5.37 -11.40 -2.51
C GLY A 303 -3.91 -11.23 -2.09
N PRO A 304 -3.62 -11.25 -0.76
CA PRO A 304 -2.25 -11.20 -0.24
C PRO A 304 -1.35 -12.32 -0.80
N LYS A 305 -1.95 -13.45 -1.17
CA LYS A 305 -1.26 -14.62 -1.76
C LYS A 305 -0.55 -14.28 -3.07
N LEU A 306 -1.06 -13.32 -3.88
CA LEU A 306 -0.36 -12.86 -5.09
C LEU A 306 1.02 -12.31 -4.76
N LEU A 307 1.12 -11.48 -3.71
CA LEU A 307 2.38 -10.86 -3.34
C LEU A 307 3.34 -11.84 -2.65
N PHE A 308 2.83 -12.65 -1.72
CA PHE A 308 3.66 -13.45 -0.83
C PHE A 308 3.87 -14.91 -1.27
N ILE A 309 2.95 -15.48 -2.03
CA ILE A 309 3.08 -16.85 -2.58
C ILE A 309 3.55 -16.78 -4.02
N THR A 310 2.72 -16.18 -4.91
CA THR A 310 2.98 -16.20 -6.35
C THR A 310 4.28 -15.51 -6.72
N MET A 311 4.53 -14.30 -6.17
CA MET A 311 5.79 -13.60 -6.47
C MET A 311 7.01 -14.31 -5.88
N GLN A 312 6.90 -14.95 -4.71
CA GLN A 312 7.99 -15.76 -4.17
C GLN A 312 8.27 -16.99 -5.06
N ASN A 313 7.22 -17.63 -5.60
CA ASN A 313 7.40 -18.70 -6.60
C ASN A 313 8.08 -18.20 -7.87
N VAL A 314 7.71 -17.00 -8.34
CA VAL A 314 8.36 -16.37 -9.51
C VAL A 314 9.86 -16.22 -9.26
N PHE A 315 10.26 -15.68 -8.10
CA PHE A 315 11.68 -15.50 -7.79
C PHE A 315 12.42 -16.81 -7.62
N SER A 316 11.86 -17.80 -6.93
CA SER A 316 12.48 -19.11 -6.74
C SER A 316 12.73 -19.84 -8.07
N ARG A 317 11.90 -19.59 -9.10
CA ARG A 317 12.02 -20.17 -10.45
C ARG A 317 12.92 -19.37 -11.40
N MET A 318 13.41 -18.17 -10.98
CA MET A 318 14.36 -17.37 -11.78
C MET A 318 15.81 -17.90 -11.73
N GLY A 319 16.08 -19.01 -11.04
CA GLY A 319 17.42 -19.55 -10.86
C GLY A 319 18.32 -18.66 -9.99
N GLY A 320 19.62 -18.63 -10.24
CA GLY A 320 20.59 -17.92 -9.39
C GLY A 320 20.37 -16.40 -9.25
N LEU A 321 19.62 -15.77 -10.14
CA LEU A 321 19.25 -14.34 -10.04
C LEU A 321 17.99 -14.11 -9.19
N GLY A 322 17.22 -15.16 -8.91
CA GLY A 322 15.96 -15.08 -8.19
C GLY A 322 16.04 -14.32 -6.86
N PRO A 323 16.95 -14.68 -5.95
CA PRO A 323 17.09 -14.00 -4.67
C PRO A 323 17.38 -12.50 -4.80
N ILE A 324 18.19 -12.10 -5.79
CA ILE A 324 18.52 -10.68 -6.03
C ILE A 324 17.25 -9.92 -6.45
N PHE A 325 16.47 -10.46 -7.37
CA PHE A 325 15.21 -9.85 -7.81
C PHE A 325 14.16 -9.88 -6.70
N GLY A 326 14.12 -10.93 -5.87
CA GLY A 326 13.28 -10.99 -4.69
C GLY A 326 13.59 -9.90 -3.67
N ILE A 327 14.87 -9.73 -3.32
CA ILE A 327 15.31 -8.63 -2.44
C ILE A 327 14.92 -7.28 -3.05
N LEU A 328 15.23 -7.04 -4.32
CA LEU A 328 14.94 -5.78 -5.00
C LEU A 328 13.43 -5.47 -4.99
N PHE A 329 12.61 -6.47 -5.30
CA PHE A 329 11.16 -6.32 -5.35
C PHE A 329 10.57 -6.05 -3.96
N TYR A 330 10.86 -6.88 -2.96
CA TYR A 330 10.29 -6.66 -1.62
C TYR A 330 10.83 -5.40 -0.95
N LEU A 331 12.08 -4.99 -1.22
CA LEU A 331 12.63 -3.72 -0.77
C LEU A 331 11.88 -2.53 -1.39
N LEU A 332 11.59 -2.60 -2.70
CA LEU A 332 10.74 -1.64 -3.40
C LEU A 332 9.35 -1.55 -2.74
N VAL A 333 8.73 -2.70 -2.42
CA VAL A 333 7.42 -2.73 -1.75
C VAL A 333 7.51 -2.11 -0.35
N VAL A 334 8.57 -2.38 0.42
CA VAL A 334 8.81 -1.74 1.72
C VAL A 334 8.93 -0.22 1.59
N PHE A 335 9.68 0.30 0.61
CA PHE A 335 9.77 1.75 0.38
C PHE A 335 8.42 2.37 0.03
N ALA A 336 7.64 1.72 -0.83
CA ALA A 336 6.28 2.16 -1.17
C ALA A 336 5.35 2.13 0.07
N ALA A 337 5.43 1.08 0.87
CA ALA A 337 4.64 0.96 2.08
C ALA A 337 5.02 2.05 3.11
N VAL A 338 6.31 2.31 3.32
CA VAL A 338 6.80 3.34 4.24
C VAL A 338 6.34 4.73 3.83
N SER A 339 6.45 5.09 2.53
CA SER A 339 6.05 6.42 2.06
C SER A 339 4.57 6.72 2.29
N SER A 340 3.69 5.72 2.14
CA SER A 340 2.26 5.87 2.40
C SER A 340 1.94 5.82 3.90
N SER A 341 2.55 4.91 4.67
CA SER A 341 2.30 4.81 6.12
C SER A 341 2.67 6.08 6.88
N ILE A 342 3.77 6.76 6.50
CA ILE A 342 4.16 8.03 7.10
C ILE A 342 3.14 9.15 6.83
N SER A 343 2.51 9.16 5.65
CA SER A 343 1.47 10.12 5.34
C SER A 343 0.19 9.88 6.12
N LEU A 344 -0.23 8.62 6.25
CA LEU A 344 -1.40 8.23 7.04
C LEU A 344 -1.20 8.56 8.52
N LEU A 345 -0.03 8.27 9.08
CA LEU A 345 0.29 8.63 10.47
C LEU A 345 0.38 10.14 10.65
N GLU A 346 0.89 10.89 9.67
CA GLU A 346 0.96 12.35 9.71
C GLU A 346 -0.42 13.00 9.78
N VAL A 347 -1.45 12.45 9.11
CA VAL A 347 -2.83 12.95 9.21
C VAL A 347 -3.30 12.99 10.67
N ILE A 348 -3.04 11.93 11.40
CA ILE A 348 -3.42 11.79 12.80
C ILE A 348 -2.62 12.76 13.67
N VAL A 349 -1.30 12.74 13.52
CA VAL A 349 -0.36 13.55 14.33
C VAL A 349 -0.59 15.05 14.10
N ALA A 350 -0.76 15.47 12.84
CA ALA A 350 -1.00 16.87 12.48
C ALA A 350 -2.22 17.46 13.18
N HIS A 351 -3.31 16.68 13.32
CA HIS A 351 -4.50 17.13 14.03
C HIS A 351 -4.20 17.46 15.49
N PHE A 352 -3.51 16.56 16.21
CA PHE A 352 -3.21 16.78 17.63
C PHE A 352 -2.16 17.87 17.84
N VAL A 353 -1.19 18.00 16.93
CA VAL A 353 -0.19 19.08 16.95
C VAL A 353 -0.85 20.42 16.73
N ASP A 354 -1.75 20.56 15.75
CA ASP A 354 -2.49 21.79 15.48
C ASP A 354 -3.34 22.19 16.70
N LYS A 355 -4.06 21.23 17.29
CA LYS A 355 -4.87 21.46 18.51
C LYS A 355 -4.03 21.91 19.70
N ALA A 356 -2.85 21.32 19.90
CA ALA A 356 -1.94 21.72 20.97
C ALA A 356 -1.39 23.14 20.75
N ARG A 357 -1.03 23.47 19.51
CA ARG A 357 -0.57 24.80 19.12
C ARG A 357 -1.66 25.86 19.32
N ASP A 358 -2.89 25.59 18.86
CA ASP A 358 -4.04 26.48 19.05
C ASP A 358 -4.34 26.71 20.55
N ALA A 359 -4.02 25.74 21.41
CA ALA A 359 -4.13 25.84 22.88
C ALA A 359 -2.88 26.44 23.58
N GLY A 360 -1.89 26.95 22.82
CA GLY A 360 -0.67 27.53 23.38
C GLY A 360 0.29 26.54 24.07
N LYS A 361 0.14 25.24 23.85
CA LYS A 361 0.94 24.17 24.52
C LYS A 361 2.27 23.84 23.82
N GLY A 362 2.67 24.62 22.81
CA GLY A 362 3.88 24.41 22.01
C GLY A 362 3.82 23.18 21.10
N ASP A 363 4.95 22.86 20.46
CA ASP A 363 5.06 21.69 19.57
C ASP A 363 5.30 20.40 20.37
N LYS A 364 4.30 19.54 20.45
CA LYS A 364 4.34 18.24 21.12
C LYS A 364 4.36 17.07 20.11
N ARG A 365 4.87 17.30 18.88
CA ARG A 365 4.90 16.32 17.80
C ARG A 365 5.41 14.95 18.26
N LYS A 366 6.58 14.90 18.90
CA LYS A 366 7.17 13.62 19.35
C LYS A 366 6.23 12.83 20.26
N THR A 367 5.58 13.48 21.22
CA THR A 367 4.63 12.84 22.14
C THR A 367 3.40 12.30 21.39
N TYR A 368 2.80 13.11 20.51
CA TYR A 368 1.61 12.68 19.76
C TYR A 368 1.94 11.58 18.75
N THR A 369 3.12 11.63 18.11
CA THR A 369 3.56 10.56 17.22
C THR A 369 3.75 9.25 17.99
N LEU A 370 4.36 9.29 19.18
CA LEU A 370 4.55 8.09 20.00
C LEU A 370 3.20 7.48 20.44
N ILE A 371 2.25 8.31 20.88
CA ILE A 371 0.92 7.84 21.29
C ILE A 371 0.17 7.24 20.10
N ALA A 372 0.14 7.94 18.97
CA ALA A 372 -0.53 7.45 17.76
C ALA A 372 0.09 6.15 17.26
N ALA A 373 1.41 6.06 17.21
CA ALA A 373 2.12 4.84 16.81
C ALA A 373 1.90 3.68 17.79
N ALA A 374 1.81 3.93 19.10
CA ALA A 374 1.47 2.90 20.09
C ALA A 374 0.05 2.35 19.85
N CYS A 375 -0.93 3.21 19.61
CA CYS A 375 -2.30 2.79 19.28
C CYS A 375 -2.36 1.99 17.97
N VAL A 376 -1.64 2.45 16.92
CA VAL A 376 -1.51 1.73 15.65
C VAL A 376 -0.81 0.38 15.85
N GLY A 377 0.22 0.33 16.70
CA GLY A 377 0.91 -0.90 17.05
C GLY A 377 0.00 -1.96 17.69
N LEU A 378 -0.93 -1.54 18.57
CA LEU A 378 -1.94 -2.46 19.12
C LEU A 378 -2.87 -3.03 18.05
N GLY A 379 -3.32 -2.19 17.11
CA GLY A 379 -4.12 -2.66 15.96
C GLY A 379 -3.32 -3.58 15.04
N CYS A 380 -2.05 -3.28 14.78
CA CYS A 380 -1.15 -4.13 14.01
C CYS A 380 -0.93 -5.50 14.68
N ILE A 381 -0.75 -5.54 16.01
CA ILE A 381 -0.66 -6.80 16.76
C ILE A 381 -1.92 -7.64 16.57
N LEU A 382 -3.11 -7.02 16.62
CA LEU A 382 -4.38 -7.70 16.42
C LEU A 382 -4.43 -8.39 15.03
N VAL A 383 -4.07 -7.66 13.96
CA VAL A 383 -4.04 -8.20 12.59
C VAL A 383 -3.00 -9.31 12.44
N CYS A 384 -1.79 -9.12 12.98
CA CYS A 384 -0.72 -10.14 12.91
C CYS A 384 -1.06 -11.39 13.72
N ALA A 385 -1.72 -11.25 14.87
CA ALA A 385 -2.11 -12.38 15.73
C ALA A 385 -3.18 -13.25 15.10
N ASP A 386 -4.03 -12.67 14.26
CA ASP A 386 -5.06 -13.39 13.51
C ASP A 386 -4.48 -14.24 12.37
N ALA A 387 -3.32 -13.86 11.84
CA ALA A 387 -2.63 -14.55 10.77
C ALA A 387 -3.55 -14.87 9.57
N LEU A 388 -4.27 -13.87 9.08
CA LEU A 388 -5.24 -13.95 7.98
C LEU A 388 -6.32 -15.03 8.24
N GLY A 389 -6.93 -15.00 9.42
CA GLY A 389 -8.00 -15.89 9.83
C GLY A 389 -7.58 -17.30 10.25
N SER A 390 -6.28 -17.63 10.17
CA SER A 390 -5.79 -19.01 10.42
C SER A 390 -5.77 -19.43 11.88
N THR A 391 -5.77 -18.48 12.82
CA THR A 391 -5.68 -18.76 14.26
C THR A 391 -7.02 -18.91 14.97
N GLY A 392 -8.14 -18.74 14.25
CA GLY A 392 -9.48 -18.75 14.84
C GLY A 392 -9.84 -17.49 15.62
N PHE A 393 -9.03 -16.44 15.53
CA PHE A 393 -9.24 -15.14 16.20
C PHE A 393 -9.90 -14.10 15.26
N ALA A 394 -10.42 -14.53 14.13
CA ALA A 394 -11.09 -13.68 13.15
C ALA A 394 -12.37 -13.02 13.72
N PRO A 395 -12.78 -11.84 13.21
CA PRO A 395 -13.98 -11.14 13.67
C PRO A 395 -15.23 -12.02 13.67
N GLY A 396 -15.44 -12.81 12.60
CA GLY A 396 -16.57 -13.73 12.48
C GLY A 396 -16.62 -14.79 13.57
N ASN A 397 -15.44 -15.37 13.91
CA ASN A 397 -15.33 -16.36 14.97
C ASN A 397 -15.68 -15.76 16.34
N LEU A 398 -15.18 -14.53 16.63
CA LEU A 398 -15.49 -13.83 17.87
C LEU A 398 -16.98 -13.44 17.98
N LEU A 399 -17.64 -13.21 16.85
CA LEU A 399 -19.09 -12.94 16.79
C LEU A 399 -19.95 -14.21 16.79
N GLY A 400 -19.33 -15.41 16.86
CA GLY A 400 -20.02 -16.70 16.86
C GLY A 400 -20.65 -17.06 15.51
N MET A 401 -20.16 -16.47 14.40
CA MET A 401 -20.66 -16.80 13.06
C MET A 401 -20.21 -18.20 12.67
N THR A 402 -21.08 -18.98 12.02
CA THR A 402 -20.84 -20.35 11.57
C THR A 402 -21.07 -20.46 10.07
N GLY A 403 -20.30 -21.33 9.39
CA GLY A 403 -20.36 -21.51 7.93
C GLY A 403 -19.35 -20.63 7.19
N GLU A 404 -19.60 -20.36 5.90
CA GLU A 404 -18.75 -19.46 5.11
C GLU A 404 -18.86 -18.03 5.63
N LEU A 405 -17.76 -17.48 6.10
CA LEU A 405 -17.70 -16.12 6.61
C LEU A 405 -17.68 -15.13 5.43
N PRO A 406 -18.41 -13.99 5.53
CA PRO A 406 -18.24 -12.90 4.57
C PRO A 406 -16.81 -12.34 4.69
N THR A 407 -16.28 -11.76 3.61
CA THR A 407 -14.89 -11.30 3.52
C THR A 407 -14.47 -10.43 4.72
N TRP A 408 -15.30 -9.45 5.11
CA TRP A 408 -15.04 -8.56 6.24
C TRP A 408 -14.93 -9.28 7.60
N ALA A 409 -15.47 -10.49 7.72
CA ALA A 409 -15.47 -11.27 8.95
C ALA A 409 -14.44 -12.43 8.94
N ALA A 410 -13.81 -12.68 7.78
CA ALA A 410 -12.90 -13.79 7.57
C ALA A 410 -11.54 -13.58 8.28
N ASP A 411 -11.08 -12.34 8.34
CA ASP A 411 -9.87 -11.95 9.05
C ASP A 411 -9.88 -10.46 9.43
N TRP A 412 -8.94 -10.06 10.30
CA TRP A 412 -8.82 -8.66 10.74
C TRP A 412 -8.22 -7.74 9.67
N LEU A 413 -7.54 -8.26 8.65
CA LEU A 413 -7.06 -7.46 7.54
C LEU A 413 -8.24 -6.95 6.73
N ASP A 414 -9.09 -7.87 6.26
CA ASP A 414 -10.29 -7.55 5.47
C ASP A 414 -11.34 -6.76 6.28
N PHE A 415 -11.35 -6.94 7.62
CA PHE A 415 -12.23 -6.15 8.49
C PHE A 415 -11.89 -4.66 8.50
N TRP A 416 -10.60 -4.31 8.41
CA TRP A 416 -10.14 -2.93 8.44
C TRP A 416 -9.92 -2.32 7.04
N ASP A 417 -9.86 -3.14 5.96
CA ASP A 417 -9.75 -2.69 4.56
C ASP A 417 -11.12 -2.21 4.04
#